data_8193c71446f63626f3b0aa9f9fbb8d0c
#
_entry.id   8193c71446f63626f3b0aa9f9fbb8d0c
#
_cell.length_a   1.000
_cell.length_b   1.000
_cell.length_c   1.000
_cell.angle_alpha   90.00
_cell.angle_beta   90.00
_cell.angle_gamma   90.00
#
_symmetry.space_group_name_H-M   'P 1'
#
loop_
_entity.id
_entity.type
_entity.pdbx_description
1 polymer ?
#
loop_
_entity_poly.entity_id
_entity_poly.type
_entity_poly.pdbx_seq_one_letter_code
_entity_poly.pdbx_strand_id
1 'polypeptide(L)'
;MIQNALDMTLENQKYMYVMYDDFGKIALKGLDNMRLNLLIDEETGENFDYTSSIDSNTYNKVKLTYDNEKTGTREVYVAQDSENMNAWGVLQYFDTLQEGENGKAKADALLSLYNKKTRNLTIKNAFGDVRVRAGSMIVVIMDLGDMKLKNLMLVEKCKHEFKESQHLMTLTLRGGEFVA
;
A
#
# COMPACT_ATOMS: atom_id res chain seq x y z
N MET A 1 -4.73 10.39 16.84
CA MET A 1 -5.33 11.52 16.09
C MET A 1 -4.71 11.71 14.71
N ILE A 2 -3.38 11.86 14.54
CA ILE A 2 -2.73 12.03 13.22
C ILE A 2 -3.00 10.83 12.31
N GLN A 3 -2.84 9.60 12.80
CA GLN A 3 -3.11 8.38 12.03
C GLN A 3 -4.53 8.39 11.44
N ASN A 4 -5.55 8.67 12.25
CA ASN A 4 -6.93 8.70 11.77
C ASN A 4 -7.14 9.76 10.67
N ALA A 5 -6.48 10.94 10.78
CA ALA A 5 -6.58 11.95 9.73
C ALA A 5 -5.90 11.52 8.42
N LEU A 6 -4.79 10.79 8.51
CA LEU A 6 -4.10 10.22 7.34
C LEU A 6 -4.92 9.09 6.71
N ASP A 7 -5.54 8.22 7.51
CA ASP A 7 -6.42 7.15 7.05
C ASP A 7 -7.65 7.74 6.33
N MET A 8 -8.29 8.76 6.91
CA MET A 8 -9.40 9.48 6.26
C MET A 8 -8.96 10.16 4.94
N THR A 9 -7.74 10.68 4.88
CA THR A 9 -7.20 11.29 3.65
C THR A 9 -6.98 10.22 2.58
N LEU A 10 -6.44 9.06 2.96
CA LEU A 10 -6.26 7.91 2.06
C LEU A 10 -7.63 7.43 1.51
N GLU A 11 -8.63 7.28 2.38
CA GLU A 11 -9.98 6.85 1.98
C GLU A 11 -10.67 7.83 1.04
N ASN A 12 -10.59 9.15 1.32
CA ASN A 12 -11.31 10.17 0.58
C ASN A 12 -10.58 10.65 -0.69
N GLN A 13 -9.25 10.76 -0.63
CA GLN A 13 -8.44 11.33 -1.71
C GLN A 13 -7.61 10.28 -2.45
N LYS A 14 -7.58 9.03 -1.95
CA LYS A 14 -6.73 7.94 -2.47
C LYS A 14 -5.24 8.31 -2.52
N TYR A 15 -4.83 9.19 -1.62
CA TYR A 15 -3.48 9.73 -1.56
C TYR A 15 -2.83 9.42 -0.22
N MET A 16 -1.63 8.86 -0.26
CA MET A 16 -0.90 8.42 0.92
C MET A 16 0.19 9.43 1.29
N TYR A 17 0.28 9.71 2.57
CA TYR A 17 1.35 10.51 3.17
C TYR A 17 2.24 9.64 4.06
N VAL A 18 3.50 10.01 4.14
CA VAL A 18 4.49 9.42 5.05
C VAL A 18 4.93 10.46 6.06
N MET A 19 4.84 10.10 7.33
CA MET A 19 5.36 10.91 8.41
C MET A 19 6.63 10.28 8.98
N TYR A 20 7.70 11.06 9.09
CA TYR A 20 8.98 10.59 9.58
C TYR A 20 9.77 11.68 10.29
N ASP A 21 10.76 11.28 11.08
CA ASP A 21 11.73 12.19 11.65
C ASP A 21 12.82 12.55 10.62
N ASP A 22 13.02 13.83 10.39
CA ASP A 22 14.06 14.38 9.51
C ASP A 22 15.02 15.21 10.36
N PHE A 23 15.99 14.52 10.97
CA PHE A 23 17.00 15.11 11.86
C PHE A 23 16.41 15.96 13.00
N GLY A 24 15.47 15.40 13.75
CA GLY A 24 14.80 16.06 14.87
C GLY A 24 13.63 16.96 14.48
N LYS A 25 13.23 16.95 13.19
CA LYS A 25 12.04 17.64 12.71
C LYS A 25 11.03 16.64 12.17
N ILE A 26 9.80 16.74 12.59
CA ILE A 26 8.72 15.94 12.02
C ILE A 26 8.43 16.43 10.60
N ALA A 27 8.61 15.56 9.64
CA ALA A 27 8.27 15.79 8.23
C ALA A 27 7.03 14.96 7.83
N LEU A 28 6.12 15.58 7.09
CA LEU A 28 4.99 14.93 6.44
C LEU A 28 5.10 15.17 4.94
N LYS A 29 5.23 14.10 4.17
CA LYS A 29 5.37 14.18 2.70
C LYS A 29 4.41 13.21 2.01
N GLY A 30 3.85 13.63 0.89
CA GLY A 30 3.13 12.74 -0.01
C GLY A 30 4.09 11.77 -0.72
N LEU A 31 3.62 10.57 -1.06
CA LEU A 31 4.44 9.54 -1.68
C LEU A 31 5.12 10.01 -2.98
N ASP A 32 4.48 10.87 -3.76
CA ASP A 32 5.05 11.42 -5.00
C ASP A 32 6.38 12.14 -4.76
N ASN A 33 6.49 12.81 -3.59
CA ASN A 33 7.69 13.53 -3.18
C ASN A 33 8.74 12.63 -2.52
N MET A 34 8.44 11.33 -2.37
CA MET A 34 9.33 10.32 -1.80
C MET A 34 9.95 9.42 -2.88
N ARG A 35 9.73 9.74 -4.15
CA ARG A 35 10.29 9.00 -5.27
C ARG A 35 11.79 9.28 -5.41
N LEU A 36 12.57 8.20 -5.41
CA LEU A 36 14.00 8.23 -5.64
C LEU A 36 14.31 7.77 -7.07
N ASN A 37 15.29 8.41 -7.68
CA ASN A 37 15.88 7.91 -8.94
C ASN A 37 16.87 6.78 -8.60
N LEU A 38 16.32 5.66 -8.15
CA LEU A 38 17.03 4.45 -7.80
C LEU A 38 16.35 3.27 -8.48
N LEU A 39 17.16 2.48 -9.17
CA LEU A 39 16.77 1.22 -9.78
C LEU A 39 17.39 0.07 -8.98
N ILE A 40 16.58 -0.91 -8.62
CA ILE A 40 17.02 -2.20 -8.10
C ILE A 40 16.68 -3.27 -9.15
N ASP A 41 17.67 -4.04 -9.51
CA ASP A 41 17.60 -5.15 -10.45
C ASP A 41 18.40 -6.37 -9.92
N GLU A 42 18.54 -7.40 -10.73
CA GLU A 42 19.24 -8.63 -10.38
C GLU A 42 20.74 -8.44 -10.16
N GLU A 43 21.33 -7.37 -10.71
CA GLU A 43 22.76 -7.07 -10.54
C GLU A 43 23.03 -6.27 -9.25
N THR A 44 22.02 -5.52 -8.78
CA THR A 44 22.13 -4.62 -7.63
C THR A 44 21.58 -5.20 -6.34
N GLY A 45 20.84 -6.32 -6.40
CA GLY A 45 20.30 -7.04 -5.26
C GLY A 45 20.57 -8.53 -5.36
N GLU A 46 21.01 -9.13 -4.27
CA GLU A 46 21.15 -10.58 -4.20
C GLU A 46 19.82 -11.24 -3.87
N ASN A 47 19.60 -12.20 -3.23
CA ASN A 47 18.44 -12.93 -2.79
C ASN A 47 17.14 -12.10 -2.67
N PHE A 48 16.15 -12.48 -3.43
CA PHE A 48 14.81 -11.90 -3.34
C PHE A 48 13.77 -12.96 -3.00
N ASP A 49 12.75 -12.54 -2.25
CA ASP A 49 11.59 -13.33 -1.87
C ASP A 49 10.33 -12.54 -2.26
N TYR A 50 9.54 -13.10 -3.17
CA TYR A 50 8.34 -12.46 -3.71
C TYR A 50 7.08 -13.24 -3.32
N THR A 51 6.11 -12.54 -2.76
CA THR A 51 4.80 -13.08 -2.41
C THR A 51 3.69 -12.24 -3.03
N SER A 52 2.73 -12.93 -3.66
CA SER A 52 1.47 -12.34 -4.11
C SER A 52 0.34 -13.06 -3.37
N SER A 53 -0.48 -12.32 -2.63
CA SER A 53 -1.53 -12.89 -1.77
C SER A 53 -2.83 -12.10 -1.85
N ILE A 54 -3.92 -12.81 -1.58
CA ILE A 54 -5.26 -12.26 -1.35
C ILE A 54 -5.71 -12.48 0.12
N ASP A 55 -4.85 -13.01 0.98
CA ASP A 55 -5.21 -13.45 2.34
C ASP A 55 -5.38 -12.30 3.34
N SER A 56 -4.82 -11.13 3.03
CA SER A 56 -4.92 -9.97 3.91
C SER A 56 -5.07 -8.66 3.13
N ASN A 57 -5.93 -7.78 3.66
CA ASN A 57 -6.20 -6.46 3.08
C ASN A 57 -6.64 -6.49 1.60
N THR A 58 -7.27 -7.60 1.17
CA THR A 58 -7.85 -7.75 -0.16
C THR A 58 -9.34 -8.01 -0.01
N TYR A 59 -10.15 -7.11 -0.56
CA TYR A 59 -11.61 -7.21 -0.49
C TYR A 59 -12.22 -6.87 -1.85
N ASN A 60 -13.00 -7.79 -2.40
CA ASN A 60 -13.71 -7.61 -3.67
C ASN A 60 -15.20 -7.26 -3.49
N LYS A 61 -15.63 -7.14 -2.24
CA LYS A 61 -16.95 -6.69 -1.85
C LYS A 61 -16.87 -5.82 -0.61
N VAL A 62 -17.44 -4.64 -0.68
CA VAL A 62 -17.54 -3.70 0.45
C VAL A 62 -19.01 -3.57 0.80
N LYS A 63 -19.35 -3.78 2.08
CA LYS A 63 -20.69 -3.57 2.62
C LYS A 63 -20.60 -2.58 3.77
N LEU A 64 -21.21 -1.41 3.61
CA LEU A 64 -21.30 -0.39 4.65
C LEU A 64 -22.74 -0.27 5.13
N THR A 65 -22.94 -0.02 6.42
CA THR A 65 -24.28 0.16 7.01
C THR A 65 -24.34 1.47 7.79
N TYR A 66 -25.49 2.11 7.77
CA TYR A 66 -25.79 3.28 8.58
C TYR A 66 -27.15 3.10 9.24
N ASP A 67 -27.18 3.17 10.58
CA ASP A 67 -28.43 3.14 11.33
C ASP A 67 -28.93 4.59 11.49
N ASN A 68 -29.95 4.95 10.72
CA ASN A 68 -30.50 6.28 10.71
C ASN A 68 -31.52 6.41 11.86
N GLU A 69 -31.08 6.99 12.97
CA GLU A 69 -31.90 7.17 14.16
C GLU A 69 -33.14 8.06 13.90
N LYS A 70 -33.10 8.97 12.92
CA LYS A 70 -34.21 9.87 12.59
C LYS A 70 -35.36 9.18 11.88
N THR A 71 -35.03 8.17 11.07
CA THR A 71 -36.03 7.41 10.29
C THR A 71 -36.31 6.02 10.86
N GLY A 72 -35.47 5.55 11.80
CA GLY A 72 -35.56 4.20 12.36
C GLY A 72 -35.20 3.10 11.34
N THR A 73 -34.55 3.44 10.22
CA THR A 73 -34.22 2.51 9.15
C THR A 73 -32.73 2.32 9.04
N ARG A 74 -32.29 1.11 8.63
CA ARG A 74 -30.91 0.81 8.30
C ARG A 74 -30.68 0.98 6.80
N GLU A 75 -29.80 1.89 6.47
CA GLU A 75 -29.30 2.06 5.11
C GLU A 75 -28.11 1.13 4.86
N VAL A 76 -28.06 0.53 3.65
CA VAL A 76 -26.99 -0.40 3.27
C VAL A 76 -26.42 0.02 1.94
N TYR A 77 -25.10 0.18 1.91
CA TYR A 77 -24.35 0.54 0.71
C TYR A 77 -23.42 -0.61 0.36
N VAL A 78 -23.48 -1.09 -0.89
CA VAL A 78 -22.66 -2.20 -1.38
C VAL A 78 -21.95 -1.79 -2.64
N ALA A 79 -20.64 -2.01 -2.67
CA ALA A 79 -19.81 -1.97 -3.86
C ALA A 79 -19.12 -3.34 -4.02
N GLN A 80 -19.08 -3.87 -5.24
CA GLN A 80 -18.49 -5.19 -5.48
C GLN A 80 -17.92 -5.31 -6.90
N ASP A 81 -16.92 -6.17 -7.05
CA ASP A 81 -16.35 -6.58 -8.32
C ASP A 81 -16.65 -8.06 -8.58
N SER A 82 -17.57 -8.30 -9.51
CA SER A 82 -18.02 -9.65 -9.83
C SER A 82 -16.95 -10.51 -10.51
N GLU A 83 -16.02 -9.92 -11.24
CA GLU A 83 -14.94 -10.63 -11.91
C GLU A 83 -13.96 -11.20 -10.87
N ASN A 84 -13.49 -10.36 -9.95
CA ASN A 84 -12.63 -10.80 -8.86
C ASN A 84 -13.34 -11.70 -7.85
N MET A 85 -14.66 -11.53 -7.65
CA MET A 85 -15.44 -12.47 -6.83
C MET A 85 -15.50 -13.88 -7.45
N ASN A 86 -15.62 -13.97 -8.77
CA ASN A 86 -15.62 -15.25 -9.47
C ASN A 86 -14.22 -15.90 -9.45
N ALA A 87 -13.15 -15.11 -9.51
CA ALA A 87 -11.78 -15.60 -9.53
C ALA A 87 -11.25 -16.02 -8.16
N TRP A 88 -11.60 -15.29 -7.08
CA TRP A 88 -11.00 -15.45 -5.74
C TRP A 88 -11.98 -15.86 -4.65
N GLY A 89 -13.28 -15.99 -4.98
CA GLY A 89 -14.34 -16.09 -3.98
C GLY A 89 -14.72 -14.71 -3.40
N VAL A 90 -15.69 -14.72 -2.49
CA VAL A 90 -16.19 -13.47 -1.88
C VAL A 90 -15.30 -13.08 -0.69
N LEU A 91 -14.56 -12.00 -0.85
CA LEU A 91 -13.75 -11.36 0.19
C LEU A 91 -14.45 -10.06 0.59
N GLN A 92 -15.19 -10.09 1.70
CA GLN A 92 -16.04 -8.96 2.10
C GLN A 92 -15.41 -8.11 3.20
N TYR A 93 -15.33 -6.79 2.94
CA TYR A 93 -15.13 -5.76 3.96
C TYR A 93 -16.48 -5.31 4.51
N PHE A 94 -16.59 -5.16 5.83
CA PHE A 94 -17.79 -4.66 6.50
C PHE A 94 -17.41 -3.55 7.47
N ASP A 95 -18.17 -2.44 7.41
CA ASP A 95 -18.01 -1.34 8.37
C ASP A 95 -19.32 -0.58 8.55
N THR A 96 -19.36 0.28 9.57
CA THR A 96 -20.50 1.16 9.88
C THR A 96 -20.13 2.61 9.60
N LEU A 97 -21.03 3.31 8.90
CA LEU A 97 -20.86 4.72 8.56
C LEU A 97 -21.20 5.61 9.74
N GLN A 98 -20.53 6.76 9.80
CA GLN A 98 -20.89 7.85 10.71
C GLN A 98 -21.91 8.79 10.06
N GLU A 99 -22.60 9.59 10.88
CA GLU A 99 -23.55 10.58 10.40
C GLU A 99 -22.88 11.59 9.45
N GLY A 100 -23.47 11.79 8.27
CA GLY A 100 -22.96 12.73 7.25
C GLY A 100 -21.98 12.14 6.25
N GLU A 101 -21.55 10.87 6.41
CA GLU A 101 -20.71 10.21 5.40
C GLU A 101 -21.52 9.80 4.16
N ASN A 102 -20.93 9.99 2.97
CA ASN A 102 -21.51 9.48 1.73
C ASN A 102 -21.17 7.99 1.57
N GLY A 103 -22.10 7.12 1.96
CA GLY A 103 -21.90 5.68 1.99
C GLY A 103 -21.55 5.06 0.63
N LYS A 104 -22.14 5.57 -0.46
CA LYS A 104 -21.83 5.08 -1.80
C LYS A 104 -20.41 5.45 -2.22
N ALA A 105 -20.03 6.71 -2.07
CA ALA A 105 -18.69 7.17 -2.45
C ALA A 105 -17.61 6.48 -1.60
N LYS A 106 -17.85 6.27 -0.30
CA LYS A 106 -16.94 5.56 0.59
C LYS A 106 -16.81 4.08 0.21
N ALA A 107 -17.91 3.40 -0.12
CA ALA A 107 -17.89 2.00 -0.56
C ALA A 107 -17.09 1.82 -1.87
N ASP A 108 -17.31 2.69 -2.85
CA ASP A 108 -16.60 2.68 -4.13
C ASP A 108 -15.09 2.97 -3.93
N ALA A 109 -14.74 3.91 -3.06
CA ALA A 109 -13.35 4.24 -2.72
C ALA A 109 -12.64 3.07 -2.04
N LEU A 110 -13.27 2.43 -1.05
CA LEU A 110 -12.72 1.27 -0.36
C LEU A 110 -12.55 0.06 -1.31
N LEU A 111 -13.53 -0.18 -2.18
CA LEU A 111 -13.40 -1.23 -3.20
C LEU A 111 -12.20 -0.95 -4.10
N SER A 112 -12.06 0.25 -4.63
CA SER A 112 -10.91 0.64 -5.47
C SER A 112 -9.57 0.49 -4.74
N LEU A 113 -9.53 0.75 -3.44
CA LEU A 113 -8.32 0.64 -2.63
C LEU A 113 -7.91 -0.82 -2.38
N TYR A 114 -8.87 -1.68 -2.07
CA TYR A 114 -8.61 -3.04 -1.57
C TYR A 114 -8.85 -4.16 -2.57
N ASN A 115 -9.50 -3.91 -3.72
CA ASN A 115 -9.80 -4.94 -4.72
C ASN A 115 -8.61 -5.28 -5.61
N LYS A 116 -7.50 -5.65 -4.98
CA LYS A 116 -6.25 -6.02 -5.65
C LYS A 116 -5.39 -6.93 -4.78
N LYS A 117 -4.56 -7.74 -5.42
CA LYS A 117 -3.62 -8.62 -4.72
C LYS A 117 -2.57 -7.79 -4.00
N THR A 118 -2.30 -8.15 -2.75
CA THR A 118 -1.14 -7.64 -2.02
C THR A 118 0.12 -8.28 -2.58
N ARG A 119 1.10 -7.47 -2.95
CA ARG A 119 2.38 -7.92 -3.49
C ARG A 119 3.50 -7.41 -2.61
N ASN A 120 4.24 -8.33 -2.01
CA ASN A 120 5.39 -8.03 -1.16
C ASN A 120 6.64 -8.62 -1.79
N LEU A 121 7.71 -7.85 -1.77
CA LEU A 121 9.04 -8.26 -2.24
C LEU A 121 10.05 -7.94 -1.16
N THR A 122 10.81 -8.92 -0.73
CA THR A 122 11.96 -8.71 0.15
C THR A 122 13.23 -8.92 -0.65
N ILE A 123 14.12 -7.92 -0.65
CA ILE A 123 15.44 -7.97 -1.29
C ILE A 123 16.49 -7.88 -0.20
N LYS A 124 17.43 -8.81 -0.20
CA LYS A 124 18.58 -8.84 0.72
C LYS A 124 19.84 -8.46 -0.02
N ASN A 125 20.77 -7.82 0.72
CA ASN A 125 22.08 -7.43 0.21
C ASN A 125 22.02 -6.55 -1.05
N ALA A 126 21.01 -5.68 -1.16
CA ALA A 126 21.01 -4.65 -2.18
C ALA A 126 22.12 -3.62 -1.91
N PHE A 127 22.71 -3.04 -2.96
CA PHE A 127 23.69 -1.97 -2.79
C PHE A 127 23.09 -0.79 -2.02
N GLY A 128 23.84 -0.28 -1.05
CA GLY A 128 23.38 0.72 -0.11
C GLY A 128 23.23 2.12 -0.74
N ASP A 129 22.08 2.74 -0.52
CA ASP A 129 21.85 4.16 -0.79
C ASP A 129 21.26 4.82 0.46
N VAL A 130 21.97 5.76 1.05
CA VAL A 130 21.59 6.43 2.31
C VAL A 130 20.29 7.24 2.21
N ARG A 131 19.81 7.52 1.00
CA ARG A 131 18.54 8.22 0.76
C ARG A 131 17.33 7.33 0.96
N VAL A 132 17.52 6.00 0.87
CA VAL A 132 16.43 5.04 1.01
C VAL A 132 15.99 4.96 2.46
N ARG A 133 14.70 5.07 2.69
CA ARG A 133 14.04 4.92 4.01
C ARG A 133 12.64 4.34 3.81
N ALA A 134 11.99 3.94 4.90
CA ALA A 134 10.57 3.61 4.84
C ALA A 134 9.77 4.80 4.29
N GLY A 135 8.85 4.54 3.38
CA GLY A 135 8.11 5.56 2.62
C GLY A 135 8.75 5.97 1.31
N SER A 136 10.02 5.62 1.03
CA SER A 136 10.63 5.88 -0.28
C SER A 136 9.96 5.06 -1.38
N MET A 137 9.87 5.64 -2.58
CA MET A 137 9.41 4.97 -3.78
C MET A 137 10.60 4.72 -4.71
N ILE A 138 10.83 3.46 -5.09
CA ILE A 138 11.95 3.04 -5.94
C ILE A 138 11.47 2.16 -7.08
N VAL A 139 12.19 2.18 -8.20
CA VAL A 139 11.89 1.31 -9.34
C VAL A 139 12.58 -0.03 -9.13
N VAL A 140 11.82 -1.12 -9.30
CA VAL A 140 12.34 -2.48 -9.24
C VAL A 140 12.10 -3.15 -10.58
N ILE A 141 13.15 -3.73 -11.16
CA ILE A 141 13.09 -4.53 -12.39
C ILE A 141 13.73 -5.88 -12.09
N MET A 142 12.93 -6.94 -12.08
CA MET A 142 13.39 -8.30 -11.81
C MET A 142 12.69 -9.31 -12.72
N ASP A 143 13.42 -10.31 -13.18
CA ASP A 143 12.85 -11.50 -13.83
C ASP A 143 12.72 -12.59 -12.75
N LEU A 144 11.47 -12.90 -12.38
CA LEU A 144 11.16 -13.91 -11.35
C LEU A 144 10.97 -15.31 -11.95
N GLY A 145 11.37 -15.49 -13.22
CA GLY A 145 11.26 -16.73 -13.95
C GLY A 145 9.92 -16.86 -14.70
N ASP A 146 8.82 -16.90 -13.98
CA ASP A 146 7.47 -16.98 -14.52
C ASP A 146 6.82 -15.59 -14.70
N MET A 147 7.42 -14.54 -14.14
CA MET A 147 6.91 -13.17 -14.21
C MET A 147 8.06 -12.14 -14.24
N LYS A 148 7.93 -11.16 -15.13
CA LYS A 148 8.79 -9.97 -15.15
C LYS A 148 8.17 -8.87 -14.29
N LEU A 149 8.84 -8.52 -13.23
CA LEU A 149 8.48 -7.39 -12.38
C LEU A 149 9.15 -6.13 -12.93
N LYS A 150 8.37 -5.12 -13.30
CA LYS A 150 8.85 -3.78 -13.65
C LYS A 150 7.89 -2.77 -13.04
N ASN A 151 8.08 -2.45 -11.79
CA ASN A 151 7.15 -1.61 -11.05
C ASN A 151 7.86 -0.58 -10.17
N LEU A 152 7.17 0.53 -9.94
CA LEU A 152 7.47 1.44 -8.85
C LEU A 152 6.96 0.81 -7.56
N MET A 153 7.82 0.63 -6.57
CA MET A 153 7.49 -0.03 -5.31
C MET A 153 7.73 0.88 -4.11
N LEU A 154 6.85 0.77 -3.12
CA LEU A 154 6.97 1.44 -1.83
C LEU A 154 7.89 0.65 -0.91
N VAL A 155 8.89 1.30 -0.34
CA VAL A 155 9.73 0.75 0.73
C VAL A 155 8.95 0.80 2.04
N GLU A 156 8.52 -0.36 2.54
CA GLU A 156 7.87 -0.47 3.85
C GLU A 156 8.87 -0.53 5.00
N LYS A 157 9.97 -1.28 4.77
CA LYS A 157 11.06 -1.41 5.73
C LYS A 157 12.38 -1.33 5.00
N CYS A 158 13.33 -0.65 5.61
CA CYS A 158 14.71 -0.59 5.15
C CYS A 158 15.65 -0.81 6.33
N LYS A 159 16.58 -1.75 6.18
CA LYS A 159 17.68 -1.97 7.10
C LYS A 159 18.98 -1.66 6.36
N HIS A 160 19.75 -0.71 6.87
CA HIS A 160 21.10 -0.41 6.37
C HIS A 160 22.14 -1.13 7.20
N GLU A 161 23.06 -1.81 6.55
CA GLU A 161 24.20 -2.49 7.17
C GLU A 161 25.49 -1.91 6.63
N PHE A 162 26.28 -1.35 7.53
CA PHE A 162 27.61 -0.80 7.23
C PHE A 162 28.64 -1.73 7.86
N LYS A 163 29.42 -2.39 7.03
CA LYS A 163 30.46 -3.30 7.49
C LYS A 163 31.74 -3.05 6.66
N GLU A 164 32.83 -2.72 7.34
CA GLU A 164 34.09 -2.38 6.71
C GLU A 164 33.91 -1.25 5.69
N SER A 165 34.12 -1.53 4.41
CA SER A 165 33.96 -0.57 3.30
C SER A 165 32.65 -0.79 2.51
N GLN A 166 31.77 -1.66 2.98
CA GLN A 166 30.53 -2.01 2.30
C GLN A 166 29.33 -1.35 2.97
N HIS A 167 28.39 -0.90 2.16
CA HIS A 167 27.08 -0.49 2.58
C HIS A 167 26.03 -1.31 1.82
N LEU A 168 25.29 -2.12 2.53
CA LEU A 168 24.25 -2.99 1.99
C LEU A 168 22.88 -2.64 2.61
N MET A 169 21.82 -2.97 1.90
CA MET A 169 20.44 -2.79 2.37
C MET A 169 19.65 -4.09 2.30
N THR A 170 18.80 -4.28 3.30
CA THR A 170 17.67 -5.23 3.21
C THR A 170 16.38 -4.42 3.10
N LEU A 171 15.62 -4.66 2.04
CA LEU A 171 14.41 -3.92 1.70
C LEU A 171 13.19 -4.82 1.77
N THR A 172 12.13 -4.37 2.42
CA THR A 172 10.79 -4.94 2.28
C THR A 172 9.95 -3.96 1.47
N LEU A 173 9.48 -4.41 0.33
CA LEU A 173 8.82 -3.60 -0.68
C LEU A 173 7.38 -4.05 -0.88
N ARG A 174 6.49 -3.11 -1.11
CA ARG A 174 5.11 -3.35 -1.51
C ARG A 174 4.85 -2.78 -2.89
N GLY A 175 4.05 -3.47 -3.71
CA GLY A 175 3.66 -3.02 -5.05
C GLY A 175 2.99 -1.65 -5.03
N GLY A 176 3.44 -0.75 -5.92
CA GLY A 176 3.14 0.67 -5.89
C GLY A 176 1.87 1.11 -6.60
N GLU A 177 0.79 0.32 -6.59
CA GLU A 177 -0.52 0.76 -7.12
C GLU A 177 -1.27 1.72 -6.18
N PHE A 178 -0.56 2.34 -5.22
CA PHE A 178 -1.12 3.35 -4.32
C PHE A 178 -1.01 4.78 -4.85
N VAL A 179 -0.39 4.95 -6.01
CA VAL A 179 -0.33 6.24 -6.70
C VAL A 179 -1.23 6.11 -7.92
N ALA A 180 -2.44 6.63 -7.79
CA ALA A 180 -3.36 6.79 -8.91
C ALA A 180 -2.93 7.97 -9.76
#